data_14531bc418dc7d7781704ff92db91995
#
_entry.id   14531bc418dc7d7781704ff92db91995
#
_cell.length_a   1.000
_cell.length_b   1.000
_cell.length_c   1.000
_cell.angle_alpha   90.00
_cell.angle_beta   90.00
_cell.angle_gamma   90.00
#
_symmetry.space_group_name_H-M   'P 1'
#
loop_
_entity.id
_entity.type
_entity.pdbx_description
1 polymer ?
#
loop_
_entity_poly.entity_id
_entity_poly.type
_entity_poly.pdbx_seq_one_letter_code
_entity_poly.pdbx_strand_id
1 'polypeptide(L)'
;MQFKELSASEFGAFEQAHVDGTYMQSTFQHDVLVQRGWQSQYMGLVDDNNKIVAAELMDSRALRVGVLYEVSGGPLIDFDNADLVKLMADETIKYTGEHKGLVLRWLPNKHTRSLDNDGNTFKKFDTAFIKNLKAAGFTYKPSRPVVSGEYSKITLGYEFRKDLTGLLAETLDDSFTKAARYATKQATQFGVK
;
A
#
# COMPACT_ATOMS: atom_id res chain seq x y z
N MET A 1 5.47 -11.26 -21.43
CA MET A 1 4.64 -10.50 -20.44
C MET A 1 4.35 -9.12 -20.97
N GLN A 2 3.18 -8.57 -20.71
CA GLN A 2 2.73 -7.25 -21.17
C GLN A 2 2.30 -6.42 -19.95
N PHE A 3 2.78 -5.17 -19.88
CA PHE A 3 2.30 -4.17 -18.91
C PHE A 3 1.13 -3.41 -19.52
N LYS A 4 0.00 -3.39 -18.85
CA LYS A 4 -1.24 -2.76 -19.37
C LYS A 4 -2.13 -2.23 -18.26
N GLU A 5 -3.05 -1.36 -18.63
CA GLU A 5 -4.17 -0.98 -17.75
C GLU A 5 -5.14 -2.16 -17.60
N LEU A 6 -5.61 -2.36 -16.37
CA LEU A 6 -6.58 -3.39 -16.00
C LEU A 6 -7.95 -2.75 -15.77
N SER A 7 -9.01 -3.52 -16.01
CA SER A 7 -10.33 -3.14 -15.53
C SER A 7 -10.44 -3.26 -14.00
N ALA A 8 -11.39 -2.53 -13.39
CA ALA A 8 -11.67 -2.64 -11.97
C ALA A 8 -11.99 -4.08 -11.53
N SER A 9 -12.68 -4.84 -12.39
CA SER A 9 -13.01 -6.25 -12.12
C SER A 9 -11.77 -7.15 -12.12
N GLU A 10 -10.86 -7.00 -13.10
CA GLU A 10 -9.61 -7.76 -13.17
C GLU A 10 -8.72 -7.46 -11.97
N PHE A 11 -8.52 -6.18 -11.67
CA PHE A 11 -7.71 -5.75 -10.54
C PHE A 11 -8.30 -6.21 -9.21
N GLY A 12 -9.60 -6.02 -8.97
CA GLY A 12 -10.27 -6.41 -7.73
C GLY A 12 -10.22 -7.92 -7.48
N ALA A 13 -10.38 -8.75 -8.52
CA ALA A 13 -10.24 -10.20 -8.40
C ALA A 13 -8.80 -10.60 -8.02
N PHE A 14 -7.80 -9.94 -8.60
CA PHE A 14 -6.39 -10.19 -8.28
C PHE A 14 -6.04 -9.74 -6.87
N GLU A 15 -6.47 -8.53 -6.47
CA GLU A 15 -6.23 -7.97 -5.14
C GLU A 15 -6.81 -8.85 -4.03
N GLN A 16 -8.05 -9.29 -4.16
CA GLN A 16 -8.70 -10.16 -3.18
C GLN A 16 -8.01 -11.51 -2.99
N ALA A 17 -7.37 -12.03 -4.04
CA ALA A 17 -6.64 -13.28 -3.99
C ALA A 17 -5.17 -13.13 -3.55
N HIS A 18 -4.64 -11.90 -3.54
CA HIS A 18 -3.22 -11.67 -3.26
C HIS A 18 -2.94 -11.64 -1.76
N VAL A 19 -1.88 -12.33 -1.33
CA VAL A 19 -1.51 -12.46 0.10
C VAL A 19 -1.19 -11.11 0.77
N ASP A 20 -0.66 -10.15 0.00
CA ASP A 20 -0.35 -8.79 0.46
C ASP A 20 -1.50 -7.80 0.14
N GLY A 21 -2.70 -8.29 -0.19
CA GLY A 21 -3.88 -7.47 -0.43
C GLY A 21 -4.15 -6.51 0.73
N THR A 22 -4.49 -5.27 0.40
CA THR A 22 -4.74 -4.21 1.38
C THR A 22 -5.75 -3.22 0.83
N TYR A 23 -6.53 -2.59 1.71
CA TYR A 23 -7.50 -1.58 1.30
C TYR A 23 -6.87 -0.44 0.47
N MET A 24 -5.58 -0.14 0.68
CA MET A 24 -4.84 0.87 -0.11
C MET A 24 -4.64 0.46 -1.57
N GLN A 25 -4.72 -0.85 -1.87
CA GLN A 25 -4.66 -1.42 -3.20
C GLN A 25 -6.02 -2.02 -3.59
N SER A 26 -7.13 -1.33 -3.31
CA SER A 26 -8.48 -1.81 -3.59
C SER A 26 -9.22 -0.91 -4.59
N THR A 27 -10.27 -1.43 -5.20
CA THR A 27 -11.18 -0.64 -6.04
C THR A 27 -11.89 0.44 -5.24
N PHE A 28 -12.18 0.20 -3.96
CA PHE A 28 -12.74 1.21 -3.06
C PHE A 28 -11.78 2.40 -2.86
N GLN A 29 -10.48 2.14 -2.68
CA GLN A 29 -9.48 3.20 -2.55
C GLN A 29 -9.38 4.04 -3.82
N HIS A 30 -9.45 3.41 -4.99
CA HIS A 30 -9.52 4.12 -6.27
C HIS A 30 -10.65 5.16 -6.28
N ASP A 31 -11.87 4.74 -5.93
CA ASP A 31 -13.04 5.62 -5.92
C ASP A 31 -12.86 6.80 -4.94
N VAL A 32 -12.28 6.55 -3.76
CA VAL A 32 -11.97 7.59 -2.78
C VAL A 32 -10.97 8.60 -3.35
N LEU A 33 -9.92 8.14 -4.03
CA LEU A 33 -8.89 9.01 -4.59
C LEU A 33 -9.45 9.86 -5.74
N VAL A 34 -10.23 9.27 -6.63
CA VAL A 34 -10.92 9.99 -7.70
C VAL A 34 -11.86 11.07 -7.14
N GLN A 35 -12.64 10.77 -6.11
CA GLN A 35 -13.49 11.76 -5.43
C GLN A 35 -12.68 12.90 -4.79
N ARG A 36 -11.43 12.65 -4.40
CA ARG A 36 -10.51 13.65 -3.87
C ARG A 36 -9.75 14.43 -4.94
N GLY A 37 -10.08 14.20 -6.22
CA GLY A 37 -9.47 14.89 -7.36
C GLY A 37 -8.09 14.36 -7.77
N TRP A 38 -7.72 13.16 -7.33
CA TRP A 38 -6.51 12.48 -7.81
C TRP A 38 -6.82 11.70 -9.07
N GLN A 39 -5.81 11.48 -9.90
CA GLN A 39 -5.91 10.46 -10.94
C GLN A 39 -5.47 9.14 -10.34
N SER A 40 -6.17 8.07 -10.67
CA SER A 40 -5.92 6.74 -10.14
C SER A 40 -6.17 5.71 -11.23
N GLN A 41 -5.28 4.72 -11.37
CA GLN A 41 -5.28 3.74 -12.46
C GLN A 41 -4.88 2.37 -11.93
N TYR A 42 -5.49 1.33 -12.48
CA TYR A 42 -5.10 -0.05 -12.24
C TYR A 42 -4.13 -0.49 -13.31
N MET A 43 -2.89 -0.78 -12.94
CA MET A 43 -1.88 -1.26 -13.86
C MET A 43 -1.47 -2.69 -13.52
N GLY A 44 -1.08 -3.49 -14.50
CA GLY A 44 -0.67 -4.85 -14.24
C GLY A 44 0.26 -5.45 -15.28
N LEU A 45 1.05 -6.42 -14.84
CA LEU A 45 1.79 -7.33 -15.70
C LEU A 45 0.94 -8.58 -15.96
N VAL A 46 0.77 -8.90 -17.23
CA VAL A 46 0.00 -10.04 -17.70
C VAL A 46 0.92 -10.96 -18.49
N ASP A 47 0.84 -12.26 -18.21
CA ASP A 47 1.62 -13.26 -18.93
C ASP A 47 1.02 -13.60 -20.31
N ASP A 48 1.68 -14.46 -21.05
CA ASP A 48 1.28 -14.85 -22.41
C ASP A 48 -0.03 -15.68 -22.43
N ASN A 49 -0.49 -16.15 -21.28
CA ASN A 49 -1.79 -16.82 -21.09
C ASN A 49 -2.87 -15.84 -20.61
N ASN A 50 -2.61 -14.53 -20.65
CA ASN A 50 -3.49 -13.48 -20.17
C ASN A 50 -3.78 -13.54 -18.67
N LYS A 51 -2.89 -14.15 -17.86
CA LYS A 51 -2.98 -14.19 -16.41
C LYS A 51 -2.24 -13.02 -15.79
N ILE A 52 -2.86 -12.30 -14.86
CA ILE A 52 -2.20 -11.25 -14.10
C ILE A 52 -1.20 -11.88 -13.13
N VAL A 53 0.05 -11.46 -13.18
CA VAL A 53 1.15 -11.94 -12.33
C VAL A 53 1.63 -10.89 -11.33
N ALA A 54 1.35 -9.62 -11.58
CA ALA A 54 1.53 -8.50 -10.66
C ALA A 54 0.57 -7.37 -11.01
N ALA A 55 0.15 -6.59 -10.03
CA ALA A 55 -0.73 -5.45 -10.26
C ALA A 55 -0.46 -4.33 -9.25
N GLU A 56 -0.86 -3.11 -9.61
CA GLU A 56 -0.79 -1.95 -8.75
C GLU A 56 -1.94 -0.98 -9.00
N LEU A 57 -2.50 -0.45 -7.93
CA LEU A 57 -3.26 0.78 -7.97
C LEU A 57 -2.27 1.93 -7.88
N MET A 58 -2.10 2.64 -8.98
CA MET A 58 -1.16 3.74 -9.09
C MET A 58 -1.89 5.07 -9.12
N ASP A 59 -1.59 5.91 -8.15
CA ASP A 59 -2.16 7.23 -8.01
C ASP A 59 -1.23 8.27 -8.58
N SER A 60 -1.81 9.35 -9.13
CA SER A 60 -1.00 10.46 -9.60
C SER A 60 -1.59 11.81 -9.27
N ARG A 61 -0.71 12.79 -9.09
CA ARG A 61 -1.08 14.19 -8.92
C ARG A 61 -0.09 15.10 -9.60
N ALA A 62 -0.62 16.15 -10.22
CA ALA A 62 0.21 17.18 -10.83
C ALA A 62 1.01 17.94 -9.76
N LEU A 63 2.27 18.18 -10.06
CA LEU A 63 3.14 19.10 -9.34
C LEU A 63 3.28 20.40 -10.17
N ARG A 64 3.98 21.39 -9.60
CA ARG A 64 4.29 22.61 -10.36
C ARG A 64 5.05 22.30 -11.67
N VAL A 65 5.90 21.28 -11.63
CA VAL A 65 6.61 20.77 -12.80
C VAL A 65 6.51 19.25 -12.78
N GLY A 66 5.78 18.65 -13.75
CA GLY A 66 5.60 17.21 -13.89
C GLY A 66 4.58 16.58 -12.94
N VAL A 67 4.69 15.28 -12.74
CA VAL A 67 3.71 14.46 -12.02
C VAL A 67 4.41 13.62 -10.94
N LEU A 68 3.80 13.55 -9.76
CA LEU A 68 4.14 12.55 -8.74
C LEU A 68 3.25 11.33 -8.95
N TYR A 69 3.86 10.15 -9.04
CA TYR A 69 3.19 8.85 -9.00
C TYR A 69 3.47 8.15 -7.68
N GLU A 70 2.44 7.54 -7.11
CA GLU A 70 2.54 6.80 -5.86
C GLU A 70 1.73 5.50 -5.92
N VAL A 71 2.30 4.44 -5.36
CA VAL A 71 1.68 3.13 -5.22
C VAL A 71 1.67 2.80 -3.73
N SER A 72 0.61 3.22 -3.06
CA SER A 72 0.45 3.06 -1.61
C SER A 72 -0.04 1.66 -1.27
N GLY A 73 0.65 0.96 -0.37
CA GLY A 73 0.33 -0.42 0.00
C GLY A 73 0.71 -1.47 -1.04
N GLY A 74 1.40 -1.07 -2.11
CA GLY A 74 1.74 -1.92 -3.24
C GLY A 74 3.14 -1.71 -3.80
N PRO A 75 3.43 -2.32 -4.97
CA PRO A 75 2.54 -3.14 -5.79
C PRO A 75 2.17 -4.47 -5.14
N LEU A 76 1.12 -5.12 -5.65
CA LEU A 76 0.75 -6.49 -5.33
C LEU A 76 1.59 -7.43 -6.21
N ILE A 77 2.67 -7.93 -5.66
CA ILE A 77 3.70 -8.68 -6.38
C ILE A 77 4.43 -9.62 -5.42
N ASP A 78 4.95 -10.73 -5.93
CA ASP A 78 5.93 -11.52 -5.21
C ASP A 78 7.27 -10.78 -5.13
N PHE A 79 7.51 -10.11 -4.02
CA PHE A 79 8.75 -9.36 -3.79
C PHE A 79 10.01 -10.23 -3.65
N ASP A 80 9.86 -11.54 -3.46
CA ASP A 80 11.00 -12.46 -3.39
C ASP A 80 11.47 -12.88 -4.79
N ASN A 81 10.63 -12.69 -5.81
CA ASN A 81 10.99 -12.87 -7.22
C ASN A 81 11.66 -11.60 -7.77
N ALA A 82 13.00 -11.57 -7.74
CA ALA A 82 13.78 -10.40 -8.14
C ALA A 82 13.56 -10.00 -9.62
N ASP A 83 13.40 -10.98 -10.51
CA ASP A 83 13.18 -10.73 -11.94
C ASP A 83 11.80 -10.10 -12.18
N LEU A 84 10.77 -10.57 -11.49
CA LEU A 84 9.43 -10.02 -11.58
C LEU A 84 9.38 -8.59 -11.01
N VAL A 85 10.03 -8.35 -9.87
CA VAL A 85 10.16 -7.01 -9.26
C VAL A 85 10.85 -6.05 -10.21
N LYS A 86 11.96 -6.50 -10.84
CA LYS A 86 12.70 -5.69 -11.81
C LYS A 86 11.85 -5.36 -13.03
N LEU A 87 11.17 -6.34 -13.60
CA LEU A 87 10.31 -6.13 -14.76
C LEU A 87 9.17 -5.15 -14.46
N MET A 88 8.46 -5.36 -13.35
CA MET A 88 7.37 -4.45 -12.94
C MET A 88 7.88 -3.03 -12.73
N ALA A 89 9.03 -2.87 -12.07
CA ALA A 89 9.65 -1.58 -11.85
C ALA A 89 10.04 -0.88 -13.16
N ASP A 90 10.68 -1.59 -14.08
CA ASP A 90 11.10 -1.03 -15.37
C ASP A 90 9.89 -0.55 -16.19
N GLU A 91 8.83 -1.34 -16.24
CA GLU A 91 7.62 -0.97 -16.98
C GLU A 91 6.87 0.20 -16.33
N THR A 92 6.75 0.21 -14.98
CA THR A 92 6.14 1.34 -14.28
C THR A 92 6.96 2.62 -14.44
N ILE A 93 8.30 2.55 -14.35
CA ILE A 93 9.21 3.70 -14.57
C ILE A 93 9.07 4.22 -16.01
N LYS A 94 9.04 3.33 -16.99
CA LYS A 94 8.85 3.70 -18.40
C LYS A 94 7.50 4.39 -18.60
N TYR A 95 6.41 3.77 -18.13
CA TYR A 95 5.07 4.34 -18.23
C TYR A 95 4.98 5.73 -17.60
N THR A 96 5.46 5.88 -16.36
CA THR A 96 5.42 7.18 -15.67
C THR A 96 6.31 8.22 -16.35
N GLY A 97 7.47 7.83 -16.89
CA GLY A 97 8.36 8.71 -17.65
C GLY A 97 7.69 9.27 -18.92
N GLU A 98 6.96 8.43 -19.67
CA GLU A 98 6.18 8.83 -20.84
C GLU A 98 5.03 9.80 -20.49
N HIS A 99 4.58 9.80 -19.21
CA HIS A 99 3.48 10.60 -18.68
C HIS A 99 3.95 11.74 -17.75
N LYS A 100 5.13 12.32 -18.01
CA LYS A 100 5.71 13.46 -17.28
C LYS A 100 6.02 13.19 -15.81
N GLY A 101 6.24 11.94 -15.43
CA GLY A 101 6.60 11.54 -14.08
C GLY A 101 7.95 12.15 -13.67
N LEU A 102 7.97 12.83 -12.53
CA LEU A 102 9.18 13.31 -11.87
C LEU A 102 9.59 12.41 -10.71
N VAL A 103 8.64 11.82 -10.05
CA VAL A 103 8.84 10.97 -8.88
C VAL A 103 7.89 9.79 -8.96
N LEU A 104 8.43 8.58 -8.80
CA LEU A 104 7.68 7.37 -8.54
C LEU A 104 7.98 6.89 -7.12
N ARG A 105 6.95 6.60 -6.36
CA ARG A 105 7.05 6.02 -5.02
C ARG A 105 6.32 4.70 -4.95
N TRP A 106 7.01 3.67 -4.54
CA TRP A 106 6.38 2.45 -4.08
C TRP A 106 6.44 2.38 -2.56
N LEU A 107 5.31 2.13 -1.92
CA LEU A 107 5.16 2.00 -0.47
C LEU A 107 4.62 0.60 -0.14
N PRO A 108 5.46 -0.45 -0.29
CA PRO A 108 5.01 -1.83 -0.13
C PRO A 108 4.41 -2.11 1.24
N ASN A 109 3.33 -2.91 1.28
CA ASN A 109 2.73 -3.40 2.52
C ASN A 109 3.59 -4.53 3.14
N LYS A 110 4.86 -4.24 3.40
CA LYS A 110 5.83 -5.18 3.97
C LYS A 110 6.36 -4.68 5.31
N HIS A 111 6.48 -5.60 6.25
CA HIS A 111 6.95 -5.32 7.60
C HIS A 111 8.41 -5.73 7.74
N THR A 112 9.19 -4.95 8.45
CA THR A 112 10.58 -5.30 8.79
C THR A 112 10.72 -5.85 10.21
N ARG A 113 9.81 -5.46 11.10
CA ARG A 113 9.77 -5.93 12.49
C ARG A 113 8.43 -5.69 13.14
N SER A 114 8.12 -6.46 14.17
CA SER A 114 7.04 -6.16 15.11
C SER A 114 7.62 -5.74 16.47
N LEU A 115 6.96 -4.78 17.09
CA LEU A 115 7.33 -4.22 18.39
C LEU A 115 6.24 -4.56 19.41
N ASP A 116 6.64 -4.75 20.67
CA ASP A 116 5.71 -4.76 21.80
C ASP A 116 5.30 -3.33 22.21
N ASN A 117 4.48 -3.23 23.25
CA ASN A 117 4.00 -1.92 23.74
C ASN A 117 5.11 -1.04 24.35
N ASP A 118 6.23 -1.63 24.71
CA ASP A 118 7.39 -0.93 25.27
C ASP A 118 8.41 -0.55 24.17
N GLY A 119 8.12 -0.89 22.92
CA GLY A 119 8.95 -0.58 21.76
C GLY A 119 10.08 -1.60 21.50
N ASN A 120 10.10 -2.73 22.22
CA ASN A 120 11.10 -3.77 22.01
C ASN A 120 10.72 -4.63 20.81
N THR A 121 11.70 -5.00 19.99
CA THR A 121 11.46 -5.89 18.85
C THR A 121 11.26 -7.32 19.34
N PHE A 122 10.05 -7.89 19.14
CA PHE A 122 9.78 -9.29 19.44
C PHE A 122 9.78 -10.19 18.21
N LYS A 123 9.64 -9.62 17.00
CA LYS A 123 9.73 -10.36 15.73
C LYS A 123 10.42 -9.52 14.66
N LYS A 124 11.36 -10.14 13.95
CA LYS A 124 11.96 -9.59 12.73
C LYS A 124 11.44 -10.37 11.52
N PHE A 125 11.23 -9.68 10.42
CA PHE A 125 10.83 -10.27 9.15
C PHE A 125 11.98 -10.24 8.15
N ASP A 126 11.89 -11.05 7.12
CA ASP A 126 12.86 -11.01 6.02
C ASP A 126 12.77 -9.64 5.32
N THR A 127 13.91 -9.11 4.99
CA THR A 127 14.08 -7.84 4.30
C THR A 127 14.71 -7.98 2.91
N ALA A 128 14.74 -9.21 2.36
CA ALA A 128 15.27 -9.48 1.02
C ALA A 128 14.57 -8.62 -0.05
N PHE A 129 13.28 -8.34 0.13
CA PHE A 129 12.54 -7.44 -0.75
C PHE A 129 13.18 -6.05 -0.89
N ILE A 130 13.81 -5.51 0.15
CA ILE A 130 14.52 -4.23 0.09
C ILE A 130 15.72 -4.32 -0.87
N LYS A 131 16.42 -5.47 -0.86
CA LYS A 131 17.53 -5.72 -1.80
C LYS A 131 17.04 -5.77 -3.24
N ASN A 132 15.93 -6.48 -3.48
CA ASN A 132 15.33 -6.60 -4.81
C ASN A 132 14.84 -5.25 -5.34
N LEU A 133 14.18 -4.44 -4.51
CA LEU A 133 13.78 -3.09 -4.88
C LEU A 133 14.97 -2.17 -5.18
N LYS A 134 16.07 -2.25 -4.41
CA LYS A 134 17.28 -1.50 -4.70
C LYS A 134 17.92 -1.94 -6.02
N ALA A 135 17.95 -3.24 -6.30
CA ALA A 135 18.44 -3.77 -7.57
C ALA A 135 17.56 -3.34 -8.77
N ALA A 136 16.27 -3.13 -8.53
CA ALA A 136 15.33 -2.56 -9.51
C ALA A 136 15.43 -1.04 -9.68
N GLY A 137 16.35 -0.36 -8.97
CA GLY A 137 16.63 1.08 -9.15
C GLY A 137 15.99 1.99 -8.10
N PHE A 138 15.25 1.45 -7.12
CA PHE A 138 14.65 2.27 -6.07
C PHE A 138 15.66 2.65 -4.98
N THR A 139 15.53 3.89 -4.47
CA THR A 139 16.22 4.31 -3.27
C THR A 139 15.35 4.05 -2.04
N TYR A 140 15.83 3.18 -1.14
CA TYR A 140 15.15 2.93 0.12
C TYR A 140 15.24 4.13 1.06
N LYS A 141 14.09 4.62 1.50
CA LYS A 141 13.99 5.64 2.54
C LYS A 141 13.27 5.04 3.74
N PRO A 142 13.98 4.69 4.82
CA PRO A 142 13.33 4.14 6.01
C PRO A 142 12.41 5.18 6.64
N SER A 143 11.27 4.72 7.16
CA SER A 143 10.40 5.55 7.97
C SER A 143 11.17 6.04 9.21
N ARG A 144 11.14 7.33 9.46
CA ARG A 144 11.73 7.90 10.68
C ARG A 144 10.63 8.02 11.73
N PRO A 145 10.89 7.62 13.00
CA PRO A 145 9.96 7.92 14.07
C PRO A 145 9.82 9.44 14.19
N VAL A 146 8.60 9.91 14.35
CA VAL A 146 8.33 11.33 14.59
C VAL A 146 8.73 11.65 16.01
N VAL A 147 9.80 12.39 16.18
CA VAL A 147 10.32 12.77 17.51
C VAL A 147 9.79 14.11 17.99
N SER A 148 9.15 14.91 17.14
CA SER A 148 8.59 16.21 17.56
C SER A 148 7.54 16.75 16.58
N GLY A 149 6.41 17.09 17.08
CA GLY A 149 5.34 18.07 16.72
C GLY A 149 5.06 18.47 15.26
N GLU A 150 5.82 18.07 14.27
CA GLU A 150 5.58 18.38 12.87
C GLU A 150 4.76 17.25 12.19
N TYR A 151 3.46 17.21 12.48
CA TYR A 151 2.52 16.22 11.92
C TYR A 151 2.39 16.26 10.39
N SER A 152 2.78 17.34 9.74
CA SER A 152 2.62 17.51 8.28
C SER A 152 3.62 16.75 7.42
N LYS A 153 4.66 16.13 8.00
CA LYS A 153 5.71 15.38 7.29
C LYS A 153 5.81 13.91 7.68
N ILE A 154 4.77 13.37 8.32
CA ILE A 154 4.78 12.02 8.86
C ILE A 154 4.55 11.02 7.73
N THR A 155 5.57 10.26 7.38
CA THR A 155 5.38 8.93 6.82
C THR A 155 5.21 7.99 8.01
N LEU A 156 4.02 7.46 8.22
CA LEU A 156 3.75 6.52 9.32
C LEU A 156 4.63 5.29 9.12
N GLY A 157 5.66 5.16 9.93
CA GLY A 157 6.57 4.01 9.95
C GLY A 157 6.08 2.87 10.83
N TYR A 158 4.96 3.08 11.54
CA TYR A 158 4.39 2.12 12.47
C TYR A 158 2.91 1.97 12.21
N GLU A 159 2.43 0.73 12.29
CA GLU A 159 1.04 0.34 12.16
C GLU A 159 0.66 -0.48 13.39
N PHE A 160 -0.48 -0.15 14.00
CA PHE A 160 -1.07 -0.97 15.04
C PHE A 160 -2.01 -1.99 14.41
N ARG A 161 -1.78 -3.26 14.69
CA ARG A 161 -2.62 -4.36 14.21
C ARG A 161 -3.27 -5.06 15.38
N LYS A 162 -4.56 -5.36 15.23
CA LYS A 162 -5.32 -6.22 16.11
C LYS A 162 -5.68 -7.49 15.36
N ASP A 163 -5.31 -8.64 15.92
CA ASP A 163 -5.79 -9.92 15.40
C ASP A 163 -7.29 -10.08 15.72
N LEU A 164 -8.07 -10.28 14.69
CA LEU A 164 -9.52 -10.49 14.77
C LEU A 164 -9.90 -11.97 14.61
N THR A 165 -8.93 -12.87 14.48
CA THR A 165 -9.17 -14.31 14.30
C THR A 165 -9.97 -14.86 15.48
N GLY A 166 -11.10 -15.48 15.18
CA GLY A 166 -11.99 -16.07 16.18
C GLY A 166 -12.87 -15.09 16.96
N LEU A 167 -12.82 -13.78 16.65
CA LEU A 167 -13.75 -12.82 17.21
C LEU A 167 -15.06 -12.81 16.39
N LEU A 168 -16.17 -12.80 17.06
CA LEU A 168 -17.49 -12.62 16.47
C LEU A 168 -17.83 -11.13 16.39
N ALA A 169 -18.65 -10.73 15.43
CA ALA A 169 -19.08 -9.35 15.26
C ALA A 169 -19.75 -8.80 16.54
N GLU A 170 -20.55 -9.65 17.21
CA GLU A 170 -21.29 -9.32 18.43
C GLU A 170 -20.39 -9.09 19.65
N THR A 171 -19.18 -9.69 19.66
CA THR A 171 -18.20 -9.57 20.77
C THR A 171 -17.00 -8.71 20.41
N LEU A 172 -16.96 -8.17 19.19
CA LEU A 172 -15.84 -7.39 18.70
C LEU A 172 -15.55 -6.17 19.58
N ASP A 173 -16.61 -5.43 19.97
CA ASP A 173 -16.48 -4.24 20.81
C ASP A 173 -15.87 -4.54 22.18
N ASP A 174 -16.19 -5.68 22.78
CA ASP A 174 -15.64 -6.10 24.07
C ASP A 174 -14.12 -6.38 23.99
N SER A 175 -13.65 -6.71 22.81
CA SER A 175 -12.22 -6.96 22.54
C SER A 175 -11.37 -5.69 22.49
N PHE A 176 -11.98 -4.50 22.42
CA PHE A 176 -11.28 -3.21 22.42
C PHE A 176 -11.10 -2.65 23.83
N THR A 177 -10.10 -1.78 23.98
CA THR A 177 -9.91 -1.05 25.23
C THR A 177 -11.09 -0.16 25.56
N LYS A 178 -11.28 0.15 26.86
CA LYS A 178 -12.33 1.09 27.31
C LYS A 178 -12.25 2.43 26.57
N ALA A 179 -11.02 2.94 26.36
CA ALA A 179 -10.80 4.21 25.65
C ALA A 179 -11.25 4.15 24.18
N ALA A 180 -10.96 3.04 23.46
CA ALA A 180 -11.38 2.87 22.09
C ALA A 180 -12.92 2.79 21.99
N ARG A 181 -13.58 1.99 22.84
CA ARG A 181 -15.04 1.91 22.90
C ARG A 181 -15.69 3.28 23.20
N TYR A 182 -15.08 4.05 24.12
CA TYR A 182 -15.57 5.40 24.41
C TYR A 182 -15.44 6.32 23.20
N ALA A 183 -14.30 6.29 22.48
CA ALA A 183 -14.08 7.08 21.28
C ALA A 183 -15.08 6.71 20.17
N THR A 184 -15.35 5.42 19.95
CA THR A 184 -16.36 4.96 18.99
C THR A 184 -17.75 5.49 19.35
N LYS A 185 -18.15 5.40 20.63
CA LYS A 185 -19.43 5.93 21.11
C LYS A 185 -19.56 7.44 20.87
N GLN A 186 -18.51 8.20 21.15
CA GLN A 186 -18.49 9.64 20.89
C GLN A 186 -18.61 9.93 19.38
N ALA A 187 -17.85 9.23 18.53
CA ALA A 187 -17.94 9.38 17.08
C ALA A 187 -19.37 9.16 16.56
N THR A 188 -20.05 8.11 17.04
CA THR A 188 -21.45 7.84 16.69
C THR A 188 -22.38 8.98 17.14
N GLN A 189 -22.17 9.56 18.32
CA GLN A 189 -22.95 10.71 18.82
C GLN A 189 -22.76 11.97 17.95
N PHE A 190 -21.60 12.13 17.35
CA PHE A 190 -21.29 13.21 16.39
C PHE A 190 -21.71 12.88 14.94
N GLY A 191 -22.43 11.79 14.73
CA GLY A 191 -22.97 11.43 13.41
C GLY A 191 -21.98 10.73 12.47
N VAL A 192 -20.84 10.29 12.97
CA VAL A 192 -19.93 9.43 12.21
C VAL A 192 -20.57 8.05 12.09
N LYS A 193 -20.72 7.58 10.85
CA LYS A 193 -21.31 6.28 10.51
C LYS A 193 -20.23 5.32 10.03
#